data_ad66877542455b7ecd6d9360d1acf794
#
_entry.id   ad66877542455b7ecd6d9360d1acf794
#
_cell.length_a   1.000
_cell.length_b   1.000
_cell.length_c   1.000
_cell.angle_alpha   90.00
_cell.angle_beta   90.00
_cell.angle_gamma   90.00
#
_symmetry.space_group_name_H-M   'P 1'
#
loop_
_entity.id
_entity.type
_entity.pdbx_description
1 polymer ?
#
loop_
_entity_poly.entity_id
_entity_poly.type
_entity_poly.pdbx_seq_one_letter_code
_entity_poly.pdbx_strand_id
1 'polypeptide(L)'
;MRIVAGKYRGKRLYSPSDDAVRPTTDRIKETVFNIIQWDVAGARVLDLFAGSGALGIECISRGAEEVVFVDRSPSSIALIKENLKGIEGNYRVVGADFLGVLRAGSDKFDLIFVDPPFRSGLGETAVCAALDSQRLAEGGTIVYEHSTELPFVPTRDDITVRTKRMGTVTVDFVRRKKTALFAGTFDPVTKGHIAVIDEALKVFDEVTAGILVNPDKECFFTPEERLEIL
;
A
#
# COMPACT_ATOMS: atom_id res chain seq x y z
N MET A 1 -3.48 -22.95 -8.71
CA MET A 1 -2.73 -21.97 -7.92
C MET A 1 -2.13 -22.63 -6.68
N ARG A 2 -1.00 -22.18 -6.16
CA ARG A 2 -0.32 -22.78 -4.99
C ARG A 2 0.31 -21.69 -4.12
N ILE A 3 0.59 -22.02 -2.85
CA ILE A 3 1.40 -21.18 -1.96
C ILE A 3 2.87 -21.26 -2.40
N VAL A 4 3.51 -20.12 -2.61
CA VAL A 4 4.86 -20.02 -3.21
C VAL A 4 5.95 -20.15 -2.16
N ALA A 5 5.75 -19.56 -0.96
CA ALA A 5 6.76 -19.56 0.09
C ALA A 5 6.16 -19.66 1.51
N GLY A 6 7.02 -19.74 2.52
CA GLY A 6 6.64 -19.77 3.94
C GLY A 6 6.24 -21.14 4.45
N LYS A 7 5.55 -21.14 5.61
CA LYS A 7 5.17 -22.35 6.38
C LYS A 7 4.37 -23.38 5.55
N TYR A 8 3.55 -22.89 4.62
CA TYR A 8 2.63 -23.72 3.84
C TYR A 8 3.03 -23.85 2.37
N ARG A 9 4.30 -23.58 2.02
CA ARG A 9 4.82 -23.70 0.64
C ARG A 9 4.41 -24.98 -0.05
N GLY A 10 3.92 -24.87 -1.28
CA GLY A 10 3.51 -26.00 -2.13
C GLY A 10 2.07 -26.44 -1.93
N LYS A 11 1.36 -26.02 -0.87
CA LYS A 11 -0.06 -26.33 -0.70
C LYS A 11 -0.86 -25.76 -1.88
N ARG A 12 -1.68 -26.62 -2.50
CA ARG A 12 -2.58 -26.21 -3.58
C ARG A 12 -3.80 -25.47 -3.01
N LEU A 13 -4.20 -24.43 -3.71
CA LEU A 13 -5.41 -23.66 -3.44
C LEU A 13 -6.41 -23.87 -4.56
N TYR A 14 -7.66 -24.04 -4.20
CA TYR A 14 -8.77 -24.06 -5.14
C TYR A 14 -8.93 -22.69 -5.78
N SER A 15 -9.23 -22.68 -7.08
CA SER A 15 -9.52 -21.45 -7.85
C SER A 15 -11.00 -21.40 -8.18
N PRO A 16 -11.56 -20.21 -8.46
CA PRO A 16 -12.92 -20.09 -8.97
C PRO A 16 -13.11 -20.94 -10.22
N SER A 17 -14.30 -21.53 -10.39
CA SER A 17 -14.66 -22.35 -11.54
C SER A 17 -14.98 -21.54 -12.80
N ASP A 18 -15.21 -20.23 -12.66
CA ASP A 18 -15.56 -19.36 -13.77
C ASP A 18 -14.32 -18.80 -14.47
N ASP A 19 -14.24 -18.98 -15.78
CA ASP A 19 -13.20 -18.42 -16.68
C ASP A 19 -13.17 -16.88 -16.69
N ALA A 20 -14.16 -16.22 -16.10
CA ALA A 20 -14.27 -14.75 -16.00
C ALA A 20 -13.27 -14.12 -15.03
N VAL A 21 -12.75 -14.90 -14.06
CA VAL A 21 -11.74 -14.46 -13.10
C VAL A 21 -10.41 -15.12 -13.45
N ARG A 22 -9.54 -14.38 -14.13
CA ARG A 22 -8.18 -14.84 -14.41
C ARG A 22 -7.44 -14.96 -13.07
N PRO A 23 -7.04 -16.17 -12.63
CA PRO A 23 -6.28 -16.28 -11.39
C PRO A 23 -4.96 -15.54 -11.53
N THR A 24 -4.57 -14.76 -10.52
CA THR A 24 -3.20 -14.24 -10.41
C THR A 24 -2.25 -15.41 -10.59
N THR A 25 -1.47 -15.42 -11.66
CA THR A 25 -0.60 -16.56 -11.95
C THR A 25 0.45 -16.69 -10.86
N ASP A 26 0.90 -17.92 -10.55
CA ASP A 26 1.95 -18.16 -9.57
C ASP A 26 3.17 -17.25 -9.80
N ARG A 27 3.47 -16.94 -11.08
CA ARG A 27 4.57 -16.04 -11.47
C ARG A 27 4.34 -14.57 -11.07
N ILE A 28 3.11 -14.06 -11.24
CA ILE A 28 2.76 -12.68 -10.84
C ILE A 28 2.85 -12.58 -9.32
N LYS A 29 2.22 -13.52 -8.61
CA LYS A 29 2.27 -13.60 -7.15
C LYS A 29 3.71 -13.68 -6.64
N GLU A 30 4.56 -14.52 -7.21
CA GLU A 30 5.98 -14.62 -6.86
C GLU A 30 6.70 -13.29 -7.05
N THR A 31 6.47 -12.60 -8.17
CA THR A 31 7.08 -11.29 -8.45
C THR A 31 6.64 -10.24 -7.44
N VAL A 32 5.33 -10.16 -7.13
CA VAL A 32 4.80 -9.25 -6.12
C VAL A 32 5.45 -9.49 -4.77
N PHE A 33 5.42 -10.74 -4.31
CA PHE A 33 5.97 -11.10 -3.00
C PHE A 33 7.50 -11.02 -2.91
N ASN A 34 8.23 -11.05 -4.01
CA ASN A 34 9.67 -10.75 -4.02
C ASN A 34 9.95 -9.27 -3.80
N ILE A 35 9.04 -8.38 -4.26
CA ILE A 35 9.18 -6.94 -4.06
C ILE A 35 8.87 -6.55 -2.62
N ILE A 36 7.81 -7.12 -2.04
CA ILE A 36 7.35 -6.81 -0.67
C ILE A 36 7.84 -7.80 0.39
N GLN A 37 8.86 -8.60 0.10
CA GLN A 37 9.27 -9.73 0.95
C GLN A 37 9.59 -9.35 2.40
N TRP A 38 10.09 -8.14 2.60
CA TRP A 38 10.45 -7.62 3.92
C TRP A 38 9.29 -6.93 4.65
N ASP A 39 8.20 -6.67 3.92
CA ASP A 39 7.03 -5.96 4.45
C ASP A 39 5.94 -6.93 4.94
N VAL A 40 6.10 -8.26 4.76
CA VAL A 40 5.03 -9.26 5.03
C VAL A 40 5.09 -9.83 6.44
N ALA A 41 6.29 -10.18 6.92
CA ALA A 41 6.42 -10.80 8.24
C ALA A 41 6.04 -9.81 9.35
N GLY A 42 5.10 -10.22 10.21
CA GLY A 42 4.55 -9.36 11.27
C GLY A 42 3.54 -8.31 10.79
N ALA A 43 3.23 -8.25 9.48
CA ALA A 43 2.32 -7.26 8.94
C ALA A 43 0.84 -7.57 9.25
N ARG A 44 0.06 -6.52 9.42
CA ARG A 44 -1.41 -6.55 9.36
C ARG A 44 -1.85 -6.31 7.93
N VAL A 45 -2.56 -7.26 7.36
CA VAL A 45 -2.89 -7.33 5.93
C VAL A 45 -4.38 -7.23 5.69
N LEU A 46 -4.79 -6.41 4.71
CA LEU A 46 -6.16 -6.31 4.22
C LEU A 46 -6.20 -6.71 2.74
N ASP A 47 -6.95 -7.75 2.42
CA ASP A 47 -7.18 -8.24 1.06
C ASP A 47 -8.61 -7.86 0.65
N LEU A 48 -8.75 -6.74 -0.11
CA LEU A 48 -10.04 -6.08 -0.37
C LEU A 48 -10.92 -6.76 -1.43
N PHE A 49 -10.32 -7.60 -2.28
CA PHE A 49 -11.00 -8.35 -3.34
C PHE A 49 -10.47 -9.79 -3.30
N ALA A 50 -10.66 -10.44 -2.16
CA ALA A 50 -9.88 -11.62 -1.82
C ALA A 50 -10.13 -12.84 -2.72
N GLY A 51 -11.26 -12.96 -3.41
CA GLY A 51 -11.55 -14.01 -4.36
C GLY A 51 -11.35 -15.42 -3.81
N SER A 52 -10.23 -16.06 -4.15
CA SER A 52 -9.83 -17.35 -3.59
C SER A 52 -9.03 -17.25 -2.28
N GLY A 53 -8.67 -16.04 -1.85
CA GLY A 53 -7.81 -15.77 -0.70
C GLY A 53 -6.32 -15.98 -0.96
N ALA A 54 -5.90 -16.12 -2.20
CA ALA A 54 -4.54 -16.54 -2.55
C ALA A 54 -3.44 -15.56 -2.10
N LEU A 55 -3.70 -14.25 -2.13
CA LEU A 55 -2.75 -13.23 -1.68
C LEU A 55 -2.66 -13.21 -0.15
N GLY A 56 -3.81 -13.12 0.52
CA GLY A 56 -3.84 -13.14 1.99
C GLY A 56 -3.30 -14.44 2.59
N ILE A 57 -3.62 -15.61 1.99
CA ILE A 57 -3.09 -16.90 2.44
C ILE A 57 -1.57 -16.99 2.25
N GLU A 58 -1.02 -16.43 1.18
CA GLU A 58 0.43 -16.31 0.99
C GLU A 58 1.05 -15.47 2.11
N CYS A 59 0.39 -14.36 2.53
CA CYS A 59 0.83 -13.54 3.65
C CYS A 59 0.84 -14.32 4.97
N ILE A 60 -0.20 -15.10 5.28
CA ILE A 60 -0.22 -16.00 6.46
C ILE A 60 0.97 -16.97 6.40
N SER A 61 1.19 -17.59 5.23
CA SER A 61 2.29 -18.55 5.06
C SER A 61 3.67 -17.93 5.29
N ARG A 62 3.82 -16.63 5.02
CA ARG A 62 5.06 -15.85 5.22
C ARG A 62 5.17 -15.17 6.58
N GLY A 63 4.20 -15.39 7.48
CA GLY A 63 4.26 -14.91 8.86
C GLY A 63 3.64 -13.54 9.11
N ALA A 64 2.62 -13.15 8.32
CA ALA A 64 1.79 -11.99 8.65
C ALA A 64 1.16 -12.15 10.05
N GLU A 65 1.03 -11.05 10.78
CA GLU A 65 0.42 -11.02 12.12
C GLU A 65 -1.10 -11.25 12.06
N GLU A 66 -1.76 -10.57 11.15
CA GLU A 66 -3.20 -10.68 10.94
C GLU A 66 -3.54 -10.52 9.46
N VAL A 67 -4.51 -11.28 8.96
CA VAL A 67 -5.03 -11.10 7.60
C VAL A 67 -6.55 -10.99 7.62
N VAL A 68 -7.06 -9.89 7.04
CA VAL A 68 -8.49 -9.66 6.85
C VAL A 68 -8.83 -9.86 5.37
N PHE A 69 -9.59 -10.89 5.07
CA PHE A 69 -10.11 -11.16 3.73
C PHE A 69 -11.47 -10.50 3.56
N VAL A 70 -11.64 -9.73 2.51
CA VAL A 70 -12.90 -9.06 2.17
C VAL A 70 -13.31 -9.48 0.76
N ASP A 71 -14.53 -9.95 0.62
CA ASP A 71 -15.16 -10.17 -0.68
C ASP A 71 -16.67 -10.02 -0.54
N ARG A 72 -17.34 -9.50 -1.56
CA ARG A 72 -18.80 -9.37 -1.57
C ARG A 72 -19.52 -10.63 -2.02
N SER A 73 -18.82 -11.55 -2.71
CA SER A 73 -19.39 -12.76 -3.28
C SER A 73 -19.46 -13.88 -2.25
N PRO A 74 -20.65 -14.46 -1.98
CA PRO A 74 -20.77 -15.64 -1.10
C PRO A 74 -19.94 -16.84 -1.58
N SER A 75 -19.77 -17.02 -2.89
CA SER A 75 -18.95 -18.09 -3.45
C SER A 75 -17.46 -17.87 -3.18
N SER A 76 -16.96 -16.63 -3.29
CA SER A 76 -15.60 -16.28 -2.88
C SER A 76 -15.37 -16.53 -1.39
N ILE A 77 -16.31 -16.12 -0.55
CA ILE A 77 -16.23 -16.36 0.91
C ILE A 77 -16.18 -17.84 1.24
N ALA A 78 -16.98 -18.67 0.57
CA ALA A 78 -16.93 -20.13 0.74
C ALA A 78 -15.59 -20.72 0.29
N LEU A 79 -15.07 -20.24 -0.84
CA LEU A 79 -13.78 -20.67 -1.40
C LEU A 79 -12.60 -20.26 -0.49
N ILE A 80 -12.59 -19.04 0.05
CA ILE A 80 -11.59 -18.60 1.03
C ILE A 80 -11.58 -19.55 2.24
N LYS A 81 -12.76 -19.82 2.81
CA LYS A 81 -12.89 -20.73 3.96
C LYS A 81 -12.41 -22.15 3.66
N GLU A 82 -12.66 -22.65 2.44
CA GLU A 82 -12.16 -23.94 2.01
C GLU A 82 -10.63 -23.95 1.90
N ASN A 83 -10.05 -22.91 1.29
CA ASN A 83 -8.60 -22.76 1.13
C ASN A 83 -7.87 -22.56 2.46
N LEU A 84 -8.52 -21.99 3.47
CA LEU A 84 -7.99 -21.81 4.81
C LEU A 84 -7.97 -23.10 5.64
N LYS A 85 -8.62 -24.18 5.21
CA LYS A 85 -8.59 -25.46 5.95
C LYS A 85 -7.15 -25.96 6.13
N GLY A 86 -6.78 -26.21 7.39
CA GLY A 86 -5.42 -26.65 7.75
C GLY A 86 -4.36 -25.54 7.62
N ILE A 87 -4.77 -24.28 7.60
CA ILE A 87 -3.90 -23.11 7.72
C ILE A 87 -4.18 -22.46 9.07
N GLU A 88 -3.16 -22.40 9.91
CA GLU A 88 -3.19 -21.74 11.20
C GLU A 88 -2.67 -20.30 11.04
N GLY A 89 -3.27 -19.37 11.75
CA GLY A 89 -2.91 -17.95 11.76
C GLY A 89 -4.04 -17.11 12.30
N ASN A 90 -3.78 -15.83 12.49
CA ASN A 90 -4.81 -14.88 12.87
C ASN A 90 -5.43 -14.28 11.60
N TYR A 91 -6.70 -14.61 11.34
CA TYR A 91 -7.39 -14.10 10.16
C TYR A 91 -8.89 -13.91 10.39
N ARG A 92 -9.47 -13.00 9.62
CA ARG A 92 -10.93 -12.77 9.56
C ARG A 92 -11.40 -12.82 8.12
N VAL A 93 -12.58 -13.39 7.88
CA VAL A 93 -13.21 -13.44 6.55
C VAL A 93 -14.52 -12.64 6.63
N VAL A 94 -14.60 -11.57 5.85
CA VAL A 94 -15.69 -10.58 5.90
C VAL A 94 -16.41 -10.58 4.56
N GLY A 95 -17.69 -10.99 4.58
CA GLY A 95 -18.59 -10.94 3.42
C GLY A 95 -19.25 -9.57 3.32
N ALA A 96 -18.56 -8.58 2.69
CA ALA A 96 -19.05 -7.22 2.57
C ALA A 96 -18.48 -6.50 1.34
N ASP A 97 -19.07 -5.37 1.00
CA ASP A 97 -18.49 -4.44 0.04
C ASP A 97 -17.26 -3.74 0.63
N PHE A 98 -16.22 -3.56 -0.19
CA PHE A 98 -14.95 -2.99 0.23
C PHE A 98 -15.07 -1.56 0.78
N LEU A 99 -15.97 -0.72 0.21
CA LEU A 99 -16.20 0.65 0.71
C LEU A 99 -16.81 0.62 2.12
N GLY A 100 -17.74 -0.30 2.38
CA GLY A 100 -18.31 -0.50 3.70
C GLY A 100 -17.25 -0.86 4.74
N VAL A 101 -16.34 -1.77 4.40
CA VAL A 101 -15.25 -2.19 5.29
C VAL A 101 -14.27 -1.05 5.54
N LEU A 102 -13.88 -0.30 4.50
CA LEU A 102 -12.96 0.82 4.65
C LEU A 102 -13.54 1.95 5.51
N ARG A 103 -14.84 2.22 5.41
CA ARG A 103 -15.52 3.30 6.16
C ARG A 103 -15.83 2.93 7.60
N ALA A 104 -16.20 1.67 7.86
CA ALA A 104 -16.71 1.24 9.17
C ALA A 104 -15.60 0.92 10.20
N GLY A 105 -14.36 0.76 9.79
CA GLY A 105 -13.28 0.32 10.67
C GLY A 105 -12.26 1.40 10.99
N SER A 106 -11.54 1.20 12.09
CA SER A 106 -10.41 2.05 12.52
C SER A 106 -9.06 1.32 12.48
N ASP A 107 -9.07 0.00 12.24
CA ASP A 107 -7.84 -0.78 12.15
C ASP A 107 -6.94 -0.27 11.01
N LYS A 108 -5.65 -0.18 11.24
CA LYS A 108 -4.65 0.15 10.22
C LYS A 108 -3.96 -1.11 9.72
N PHE A 109 -3.55 -1.11 8.46
CA PHE A 109 -2.90 -2.22 7.79
C PHE A 109 -1.59 -1.77 7.17
N ASP A 110 -0.57 -2.61 7.30
CA ASP A 110 0.74 -2.40 6.71
C ASP A 110 0.73 -2.73 5.21
N LEU A 111 -0.11 -3.70 4.82
CA LEU A 111 -0.33 -4.09 3.44
C LEU A 111 -1.83 -4.11 3.12
N ILE A 112 -2.21 -3.47 2.00
CA ILE A 112 -3.58 -3.52 1.47
C ILE A 112 -3.50 -4.02 0.03
N PHE A 113 -4.08 -5.20 -0.26
CA PHE A 113 -4.21 -5.70 -1.62
C PHE A 113 -5.49 -5.20 -2.26
N VAL A 114 -5.36 -4.73 -3.50
CA VAL A 114 -6.45 -4.25 -4.35
C VAL A 114 -6.34 -4.96 -5.69
N ASP A 115 -7.05 -6.08 -5.85
CA ASP A 115 -7.08 -6.91 -7.06
C ASP A 115 -8.52 -7.11 -7.55
N PRO A 116 -9.18 -6.03 -8.01
CA PRO A 116 -10.56 -6.11 -8.49
C PRO A 116 -10.64 -6.76 -9.87
N PRO A 117 -11.81 -7.24 -10.30
CA PRO A 117 -12.00 -7.65 -11.71
C PRO A 117 -11.59 -6.53 -12.67
N PHE A 118 -10.68 -6.79 -13.61
CA PHE A 118 -9.99 -5.79 -14.45
C PHE A 118 -10.88 -4.78 -15.18
N ARG A 119 -12.13 -5.14 -15.50
CA ARG A 119 -13.07 -4.25 -16.21
C ARG A 119 -14.10 -3.60 -15.29
N SER A 120 -13.94 -3.72 -13.99
CA SER A 120 -14.93 -3.21 -13.03
C SER A 120 -14.85 -1.70 -12.79
N GLY A 121 -13.70 -1.07 -13.08
CA GLY A 121 -13.42 0.33 -12.73
C GLY A 121 -13.29 0.59 -11.22
N LEU A 122 -13.28 -0.46 -10.40
CA LEU A 122 -13.30 -0.32 -8.92
C LEU A 122 -11.92 -0.09 -8.31
N GLY A 123 -10.84 -0.39 -9.03
CA GLY A 123 -9.48 -0.40 -8.49
C GLY A 123 -9.02 0.97 -7.99
N GLU A 124 -9.08 1.99 -8.84
CA GLU A 124 -8.72 3.36 -8.46
C GLU A 124 -9.58 3.88 -7.30
N THR A 125 -10.89 3.60 -7.37
CA THR A 125 -11.81 3.95 -6.27
C THR A 125 -11.41 3.28 -4.97
N ALA A 126 -10.97 2.02 -5.00
CA ALA A 126 -10.53 1.29 -3.83
C ALA A 126 -9.21 1.84 -3.26
N VAL A 127 -8.23 2.16 -4.14
CA VAL A 127 -6.96 2.80 -3.75
C VAL A 127 -7.22 4.14 -3.08
N CYS A 128 -8.01 5.01 -3.72
CA CYS A 128 -8.37 6.32 -3.16
C CYS A 128 -9.10 6.17 -1.82
N ALA A 129 -10.10 5.28 -1.76
CA ALA A 129 -10.84 5.04 -0.53
C ALA A 129 -9.97 4.49 0.61
N ALA A 130 -9.00 3.62 0.32
CA ALA A 130 -8.05 3.11 1.30
C ALA A 130 -7.16 4.23 1.86
N LEU A 131 -6.71 5.14 1.00
CA LEU A 131 -5.94 6.32 1.40
C LEU A 131 -6.80 7.29 2.24
N ASP A 132 -8.03 7.60 1.81
CA ASP A 132 -8.90 8.58 2.47
C ASP A 132 -9.44 8.08 3.81
N SER A 133 -9.69 6.78 3.94
CA SER A 133 -10.15 6.15 5.17
C SER A 133 -9.09 6.05 6.26
N GLN A 134 -7.84 6.45 5.98
CA GLN A 134 -6.68 6.32 6.88
C GLN A 134 -6.42 4.86 7.34
N ARG A 135 -6.87 3.88 6.54
CA ARG A 135 -6.67 2.45 6.84
C ARG A 135 -5.25 1.97 6.52
N LEU A 136 -4.51 2.70 5.69
CA LEU A 136 -3.09 2.44 5.46
C LEU A 136 -2.28 2.92 6.67
N ALA A 137 -1.47 2.04 7.25
CA ALA A 137 -0.54 2.39 8.31
C ALA A 137 0.55 3.34 7.80
N GLU A 138 1.24 4.02 8.70
CA GLU A 138 2.42 4.81 8.33
C GLU A 138 3.50 3.90 7.74
N GLY A 139 4.04 4.27 6.58
CA GLY A 139 4.98 3.43 5.83
C GLY A 139 4.37 2.20 5.15
N GLY A 140 3.06 1.98 5.29
CA GLY A 140 2.34 0.88 4.66
C GLY A 140 2.28 0.98 3.13
N THR A 141 1.93 -0.12 2.48
CA THR A 141 1.88 -0.25 1.01
C THR A 141 0.52 -0.76 0.56
N ILE A 142 -0.08 -0.07 -0.41
CA ILE A 142 -1.18 -0.62 -1.20
C ILE A 142 -0.58 -1.32 -2.43
N VAL A 143 -0.94 -2.57 -2.66
CA VAL A 143 -0.54 -3.37 -3.82
C VAL A 143 -1.74 -3.47 -4.74
N TYR A 144 -1.72 -2.69 -5.83
CA TYR A 144 -2.83 -2.59 -6.77
C TYR A 144 -2.51 -3.32 -8.07
N GLU A 145 -3.25 -4.40 -8.36
CA GLU A 145 -3.18 -5.16 -9.61
C GLU A 145 -4.24 -4.66 -10.59
N HIS A 146 -3.82 -4.39 -11.85
CA HIS A 146 -4.72 -3.91 -12.91
C HIS A 146 -4.22 -4.31 -14.30
N SER A 147 -5.07 -4.09 -15.32
CA SER A 147 -4.67 -4.30 -16.72
C SER A 147 -3.63 -3.27 -17.15
N THR A 148 -2.61 -3.70 -17.89
CA THR A 148 -1.62 -2.79 -18.49
C THR A 148 -2.25 -1.81 -19.51
N GLU A 149 -3.40 -2.16 -20.06
CA GLU A 149 -4.16 -1.30 -20.99
C GLU A 149 -4.91 -0.15 -20.29
N LEU A 150 -5.11 -0.28 -18.97
CA LEU A 150 -5.81 0.70 -18.13
C LEU A 150 -4.83 1.16 -17.04
N PRO A 151 -3.89 2.06 -17.35
CA PRO A 151 -2.86 2.48 -16.39
C PRO A 151 -3.48 3.29 -15.25
N PHE A 152 -3.00 3.06 -14.04
CA PHE A 152 -3.31 3.90 -12.90
C PHE A 152 -2.60 5.25 -13.05
N VAL A 153 -3.38 6.34 -13.05
CA VAL A 153 -2.87 7.71 -13.07
C VAL A 153 -3.23 8.36 -11.73
N PRO A 154 -2.27 8.48 -10.81
CA PRO A 154 -2.54 9.10 -9.53
C PRO A 154 -2.92 10.58 -9.70
N THR A 155 -4.04 10.97 -9.12
CA THR A 155 -4.52 12.36 -9.07
C THR A 155 -4.10 13.09 -7.79
N ARG A 156 -3.28 12.43 -6.95
CA ARG A 156 -2.83 12.90 -5.64
C ARG A 156 -1.32 13.15 -5.68
N ASP A 157 -0.89 14.19 -5.01
CA ASP A 157 0.52 14.57 -4.83
C ASP A 157 1.16 14.04 -3.54
N ASP A 158 0.33 13.53 -2.61
CA ASP A 158 0.76 13.00 -1.31
C ASP A 158 1.17 11.51 -1.33
N ILE A 159 1.32 10.92 -2.52
CA ILE A 159 1.70 9.51 -2.69
C ILE A 159 2.90 9.33 -3.61
N THR A 160 3.58 8.19 -3.44
CA THR A 160 4.54 7.65 -4.39
C THR A 160 4.00 6.36 -5.00
N VAL A 161 4.31 6.12 -6.27
CA VAL A 161 3.89 4.92 -7.00
C VAL A 161 5.10 4.27 -7.66
N ARG A 162 5.36 3.00 -7.32
CA ARG A 162 6.34 2.16 -7.99
C ARG A 162 5.63 1.13 -8.84
N THR A 163 5.78 1.19 -10.15
CA THR A 163 5.10 0.33 -11.12
C THR A 163 5.93 -0.87 -11.53
N LYS A 164 5.31 -2.06 -11.59
CA LYS A 164 5.87 -3.28 -12.16
C LYS A 164 4.93 -3.84 -13.23
N ARG A 165 5.36 -3.80 -14.50
CA ARG A 165 4.62 -4.39 -15.63
C ARG A 165 5.01 -5.84 -15.84
N MET A 166 4.02 -6.72 -16.08
CA MET A 166 4.18 -8.16 -16.28
C MET A 166 3.24 -8.65 -17.38
N GLY A 167 3.59 -8.37 -18.64
CA GLY A 167 2.74 -8.65 -19.79
C GLY A 167 1.47 -7.79 -19.81
N THR A 168 0.31 -8.42 -19.75
CA THR A 168 -1.01 -7.76 -19.72
C THR A 168 -1.43 -7.28 -18.33
N VAL A 169 -0.62 -7.56 -17.30
CA VAL A 169 -0.87 -7.18 -15.89
C VAL A 169 0.16 -6.18 -15.45
N THR A 170 -0.29 -5.17 -14.76
CA THR A 170 0.54 -4.18 -14.07
C THR A 170 0.21 -4.22 -12.58
N VAL A 171 1.23 -4.11 -11.75
CA VAL A 171 1.08 -3.96 -10.31
C VAL A 171 1.74 -2.66 -9.88
N ASP A 172 0.97 -1.81 -9.24
CA ASP A 172 1.41 -0.57 -8.63
C ASP A 172 1.51 -0.72 -7.11
N PHE A 173 2.66 -0.32 -6.58
CA PHE A 173 2.94 -0.25 -5.15
C PHE A 173 2.79 1.20 -4.74
N VAL A 174 1.67 1.53 -4.09
CA VAL A 174 1.31 2.89 -3.70
C VAL A 174 1.62 3.08 -2.21
N ARG A 175 2.35 4.14 -1.89
CA ARG A 175 2.69 4.54 -0.52
C ARG A 175 2.39 6.01 -0.30
N ARG A 176 2.10 6.41 0.94
CA ARG A 176 2.13 7.84 1.28
C ARG A 176 3.56 8.33 1.25
N LYS A 177 3.76 9.55 0.74
CA LYS A 177 5.06 10.23 0.87
C LYS A 177 5.43 10.39 2.34
N LYS A 178 6.70 10.17 2.63
CA LYS A 178 7.28 10.59 3.91
C LYS A 178 7.70 12.03 3.75
N THR A 179 7.08 12.93 4.52
CA THR A 179 7.37 14.36 4.48
C THR A 179 8.05 14.80 5.76
N ALA A 180 8.93 15.79 5.67
CA ALA A 180 9.55 16.43 6.82
C ALA A 180 9.44 17.96 6.72
N LEU A 181 9.35 18.61 7.88
CA LEU A 181 9.45 20.06 8.00
C LEU A 181 10.80 20.40 8.64
N PHE A 182 11.64 21.14 7.91
CA PHE A 182 12.85 21.72 8.44
C PHE A 182 12.59 23.20 8.73
N ALA A 183 12.34 23.53 9.99
CA ALA A 183 12.00 24.85 10.44
C ALA A 183 13.24 25.59 10.98
N GLY A 184 13.47 26.81 10.53
CA GLY A 184 14.60 27.64 10.96
C GLY A 184 14.42 29.11 10.69
N THR A 185 15.32 29.95 11.21
CA THR A 185 15.32 31.39 10.95
C THR A 185 15.82 31.70 9.54
N PHE A 186 16.79 30.93 9.03
CA PHE A 186 17.45 31.07 7.72
C PHE A 186 17.88 32.52 7.43
N ASP A 187 18.72 33.09 8.29
CA ASP A 187 19.10 34.51 8.26
C ASP A 187 20.63 34.71 8.13
N PRO A 188 21.23 34.53 6.95
CA PRO A 188 20.69 33.89 5.75
C PRO A 188 20.75 32.36 5.80
N VAL A 189 20.28 31.70 4.72
CA VAL A 189 20.52 30.28 4.50
C VAL A 189 22.03 30.02 4.40
N THR A 190 22.49 28.90 4.96
CA THR A 190 23.89 28.50 4.99
C THR A 190 24.13 27.14 4.35
N LYS A 191 25.38 26.81 4.01
CA LYS A 191 25.74 25.46 3.56
C LYS A 191 25.36 24.37 4.56
N GLY A 192 25.34 24.70 5.87
CA GLY A 192 24.89 23.78 6.90
C GLY A 192 23.40 23.47 6.79
N HIS A 193 22.57 24.45 6.50
CA HIS A 193 21.13 24.22 6.26
C HIS A 193 20.89 23.33 5.04
N ILE A 194 21.60 23.60 3.93
CA ILE A 194 21.52 22.77 2.71
C ILE A 194 21.95 21.32 3.01
N ALA A 195 23.05 21.11 3.73
CA ALA A 195 23.51 19.77 4.07
C ALA A 195 22.48 18.99 4.91
N VAL A 196 21.75 19.65 5.82
CA VAL A 196 20.67 19.02 6.58
C VAL A 196 19.51 18.62 5.67
N ILE A 197 19.12 19.47 4.71
CA ILE A 197 18.08 19.16 3.72
C ILE A 197 18.51 17.96 2.85
N ASP A 198 19.76 17.95 2.36
CA ASP A 198 20.29 16.85 1.55
C ASP A 198 20.29 15.51 2.31
N GLU A 199 20.64 15.52 3.59
CA GLU A 199 20.56 14.31 4.42
C GLU A 199 19.11 13.89 4.68
N ALA A 200 18.21 14.84 4.92
CA ALA A 200 16.78 14.56 5.11
C ALA A 200 16.14 13.94 3.86
N LEU A 201 16.50 14.43 2.66
CA LEU A 201 15.99 13.91 1.38
C LEU A 201 16.45 12.46 1.07
N LYS A 202 17.42 11.91 1.80
CA LYS A 202 17.78 10.48 1.72
C LYS A 202 16.76 9.58 2.44
N VAL A 203 15.94 10.15 3.34
CA VAL A 203 15.01 9.41 4.21
C VAL A 203 13.56 9.78 3.91
N PHE A 204 13.32 11.04 3.55
CA PHE A 204 12.01 11.60 3.25
C PHE A 204 11.86 11.83 1.74
N ASP A 205 10.66 11.63 1.22
CA ASP A 205 10.33 11.87 -0.19
C ASP A 205 10.21 13.38 -0.48
N GLU A 206 9.93 14.19 0.56
CA GLU A 206 9.74 15.63 0.45
C GLU A 206 10.17 16.31 1.76
N VAL A 207 10.91 17.43 1.63
CA VAL A 207 11.32 18.25 2.77
C VAL A 207 10.87 19.71 2.52
N THR A 208 10.04 20.21 3.41
CA THR A 208 9.59 21.61 3.38
C THR A 208 10.49 22.44 4.30
N ALA A 209 11.16 23.47 3.77
CA ALA A 209 11.85 24.45 4.57
C ALA A 209 10.85 25.51 5.06
N GLY A 210 10.75 25.71 6.37
CA GLY A 210 9.84 26.66 7.00
C GLY A 210 10.57 27.81 7.66
N ILE A 211 10.35 29.05 7.23
CA ILE A 211 10.94 30.24 7.85
C ILE A 211 10.17 30.58 9.13
N LEU A 212 10.85 30.49 10.26
CA LEU A 212 10.30 30.94 11.55
C LEU A 212 10.61 32.41 11.80
N VAL A 213 9.58 33.17 12.14
CA VAL A 213 9.69 34.56 12.60
C VAL A 213 9.63 34.59 14.13
N ASN A 214 10.75 34.93 14.76
CA ASN A 214 10.79 35.20 16.20
C ASN A 214 10.80 36.71 16.42
N PRO A 215 9.77 37.27 17.03
CA PRO A 215 9.68 38.73 17.25
C PRO A 215 10.77 39.30 18.18
N ASP A 216 11.37 38.44 19.02
CA ASP A 216 12.41 38.86 19.97
C ASP A 216 13.83 38.75 19.38
N LYS A 217 13.97 38.33 18.11
CA LYS A 217 15.25 38.15 17.45
C LYS A 217 15.46 39.20 16.38
N GLU A 218 16.52 40.01 16.51
CA GLU A 218 16.99 40.86 15.43
C GLU A 218 17.60 40.01 14.32
N CYS A 219 17.05 40.14 13.12
CA CYS A 219 17.49 39.43 11.92
C CYS A 219 18.10 40.41 10.91
N PHE A 220 19.06 39.93 10.10
CA PHE A 220 19.67 40.73 9.05
C PHE A 220 18.73 41.01 7.88
N PHE A 221 17.89 40.02 7.56
CA PHE A 221 16.97 40.04 6.42
C PHE A 221 15.52 39.94 6.90
N THR A 222 14.61 40.59 6.19
CA THR A 222 13.18 40.44 6.40
C THR A 222 12.73 39.01 6.09
N PRO A 223 11.57 38.53 6.57
CA PRO A 223 11.05 37.21 6.23
C PRO A 223 10.92 37.01 4.73
N GLU A 224 10.51 38.04 3.98
CA GLU A 224 10.35 38.03 2.53
C GLU A 224 11.69 37.85 1.83
N GLU A 225 12.72 38.61 2.20
CA GLU A 225 14.07 38.51 1.66
C GLU A 225 14.68 37.10 1.95
N ARG A 226 14.43 36.57 3.16
CA ARG A 226 14.89 35.20 3.51
C ARG A 226 14.23 34.15 2.68
N LEU A 227 12.95 34.31 2.32
CA LEU A 227 12.23 33.40 1.44
C LEU A 227 12.78 33.43 0.00
N GLU A 228 13.18 34.61 -0.49
CA GLU A 228 13.80 34.74 -1.82
C GLU A 228 15.20 34.14 -1.89
N ILE A 229 15.92 34.07 -0.77
CA ILE A 229 17.29 33.51 -0.70
C ILE A 229 17.24 31.99 -0.53
N LEU A 230 16.15 31.43 0.02
CA LEU A 230 15.97 29.99 0.26
C LEU A 230 15.63 29.22 -1.00
#